data_a792bc0fcea32fe84ba70746781bafe3
#
_entry.id   a792bc0fcea32fe84ba70746781bafe3
#
_cell.length_a   1.000
_cell.length_b   1.000
_cell.length_c   1.000
_cell.angle_alpha   90.00
_cell.angle_beta   90.00
_cell.angle_gamma   90.00
#
_symmetry.space_group_name_H-M   'P 1'
#
loop_
_entity.id
_entity.type
_entity.pdbx_description
1 polymer ?
#
loop_
_entity_poly.entity_id
_entity_poly.type
_entity_poly.pdbx_seq_one_letter_code
_entity_poly.pdbx_strand_id
1 'polypeptide(L)'
;MKKILSGRRFRSFSLLSTRIGRCVFAVGLLLSTSAVFTSCIDEERNESSRAHSENVGVGKKIPQFSVKMSDKSDFSSQLLSGHRSIVVFFYSGCGDCHRYLPTLNRFYESLRADPEGEFRDVRLICISRADNAERIARYWADAHFSLPYAPETDRRVYDLFGAHRVPTTYVFDAQGVCVATYGDSNAPDEAELRNALRKAK
;
A
#
# COMPACT_ATOMS: atom_id res chain seq x y z
N MET A 1 3.35 -25.44 -54.55
CA MET A 1 4.14 -26.64 -54.95
C MET A 1 4.88 -27.13 -53.68
N LYS A 2 4.68 -28.46 -53.41
CA LYS A 2 5.47 -29.43 -52.64
C LYS A 2 5.64 -29.09 -51.11
N LYS A 3 4.92 -29.77 -50.19
CA LYS A 3 5.07 -31.17 -49.65
C LYS A 3 6.49 -31.44 -49.16
N ILE A 4 6.66 -31.90 -47.88
CA ILE A 4 6.71 -33.30 -47.41
C ILE A 4 7.04 -33.22 -45.89
N LEU A 5 6.25 -33.64 -44.92
CA LEU A 5 6.01 -34.97 -44.34
C LEU A 5 7.23 -35.68 -43.73
N SER A 6 6.97 -36.26 -42.54
CA SER A 6 7.55 -37.46 -41.96
C SER A 6 8.46 -37.19 -40.72
N GLY A 7 8.37 -37.89 -39.60
CA GLY A 7 7.59 -39.03 -39.14
C GLY A 7 8.04 -39.43 -37.77
N ARG A 8 7.11 -39.89 -36.97
CA ARG A 8 7.11 -40.98 -35.99
C ARG A 8 8.45 -41.47 -35.40
N ARG A 9 8.46 -41.65 -34.07
CA ARG A 9 8.49 -43.01 -33.48
C ARG A 9 8.17 -43.04 -32.02
N PHE A 10 7.11 -43.73 -31.70
CA PHE A 10 6.77 -44.43 -30.46
C PHE A 10 7.86 -45.48 -30.13
N ARG A 11 8.19 -45.65 -28.85
CA ARG A 11 8.63 -46.93 -28.27
C ARG A 11 8.15 -47.06 -26.85
N SER A 12 7.12 -47.86 -26.71
CA SER A 12 6.77 -48.64 -25.54
C SER A 12 7.78 -49.81 -25.37
N PHE A 13 8.03 -50.18 -24.15
CA PHE A 13 8.35 -51.55 -23.70
C PHE A 13 8.34 -51.50 -22.19
N SER A 14 7.45 -52.14 -21.53
CA SER A 14 7.10 -53.51 -21.25
C SER A 14 7.72 -54.02 -19.95
N LEU A 15 6.87 -54.26 -19.02
CA LEU A 15 6.67 -55.29 -18.01
C LEU A 15 7.79 -56.33 -17.85
N LEU A 16 8.09 -56.67 -16.58
CA LEU A 16 8.17 -58.05 -16.02
C LEU A 16 8.55 -57.93 -14.54
N SER A 17 7.73 -58.30 -13.61
CA SER A 17 7.30 -59.61 -13.14
C SER A 17 8.16 -60.18 -11.97
N THR A 18 7.50 -60.31 -10.84
CA THR A 18 7.46 -61.43 -9.89
C THR A 18 8.73 -61.87 -9.16
N ARG A 19 8.67 -61.95 -7.84
CA ARG A 19 8.75 -63.16 -6.99
C ARG A 19 8.57 -62.79 -5.50
N ILE A 20 7.55 -63.16 -4.92
CA ILE A 20 7.16 -64.13 -3.88
C ILE A 20 8.33 -64.68 -3.07
N GLY A 21 8.36 -64.39 -1.79
CA GLY A 21 9.20 -65.04 -0.79
C GLY A 21 8.51 -64.97 0.57
N ARG A 22 7.89 -66.09 0.94
CA ARG A 22 7.19 -66.37 2.24
C ARG A 22 8.23 -66.76 3.28
N CYS A 23 7.78 -66.66 4.51
CA CYS A 23 8.21 -67.33 5.75
C CYS A 23 8.82 -66.37 6.77
N VAL A 24 8.56 -66.41 8.05
CA VAL A 24 7.84 -67.23 9.00
C VAL A 24 7.95 -66.52 10.35
N PHE A 25 6.90 -66.53 11.13
CA PHE A 25 6.76 -66.39 12.59
C PHE A 25 8.00 -66.15 13.45
N ALA A 26 7.97 -65.13 14.27
CA ALA A 26 8.39 -65.22 15.67
C ALA A 26 7.56 -64.27 16.53
N VAL A 27 6.84 -64.84 17.46
CA VAL A 27 6.10 -64.23 18.56
C VAL A 27 7.14 -63.67 19.56
N GLY A 28 7.03 -62.43 19.91
CA GLY A 28 7.80 -61.78 20.97
C GLY A 28 6.95 -60.71 21.66
N LEU A 29 6.61 -61.03 22.85
CA LEU A 29 5.70 -60.43 23.82
C LEU A 29 6.25 -59.10 24.40
N LEU A 30 5.37 -58.14 24.55
CA LEU A 30 5.31 -57.08 25.58
C LEU A 30 6.52 -56.12 25.74
N LEU A 31 6.28 -54.84 25.43
CA LEU A 31 6.28 -53.77 26.44
C LEU A 31 5.66 -52.51 25.84
N SER A 32 4.53 -52.16 26.38
CA SER A 32 3.79 -50.94 26.12
C SER A 32 4.60 -49.71 26.60
N THR A 33 5.15 -48.97 25.68
CA THR A 33 5.46 -47.56 25.94
C THR A 33 4.57 -46.72 25.06
N SER A 34 3.54 -46.16 25.68
CA SER A 34 2.68 -45.12 25.09
C SER A 34 3.55 -43.91 24.80
N ALA A 35 4.14 -43.84 23.63
CA ALA A 35 4.64 -42.59 23.09
C ALA A 35 3.40 -41.77 22.66
N VAL A 36 2.98 -40.88 23.51
CA VAL A 36 2.08 -39.78 23.15
C VAL A 36 2.82 -38.95 22.12
N PHE A 37 2.62 -39.23 20.84
CA PHE A 37 2.93 -38.27 19.80
C PHE A 37 1.94 -37.11 19.97
N THR A 38 2.34 -36.13 20.76
CA THR A 38 1.82 -34.79 20.64
C THR A 38 2.18 -34.33 19.23
N SER A 39 1.30 -34.56 18.29
CA SER A 39 1.31 -33.91 17.00
C SER A 39 1.16 -32.42 17.30
N CYS A 40 2.28 -31.71 17.42
CA CYS A 40 2.27 -30.28 17.18
C CYS A 40 1.82 -30.15 15.71
N ILE A 41 0.57 -29.93 15.53
CA ILE A 41 0.08 -29.28 14.33
C ILE A 41 0.70 -27.88 14.44
N ASP A 42 1.84 -27.69 13.76
CA ASP A 42 2.28 -26.37 13.35
C ASP A 42 1.17 -25.87 12.41
N GLU A 43 0.17 -25.29 13.03
CA GLU A 43 -0.71 -24.39 12.36
C GLU A 43 0.20 -23.26 11.89
N GLU A 44 0.72 -23.42 10.66
CA GLU A 44 1.25 -22.29 9.90
C GLU A 44 0.09 -21.30 9.82
N ARG A 45 -0.06 -20.60 10.93
CA ARG A 45 -0.91 -19.43 11.02
C ARG A 45 -0.33 -18.47 10.00
N ASN A 46 -0.98 -18.43 8.86
CA ASN A 46 -0.75 -17.46 7.81
C ASN A 46 -0.65 -16.06 8.43
N GLU A 47 0.54 -15.70 8.89
CA GLU A 47 0.88 -14.36 9.43
C GLU A 47 0.88 -13.29 8.33
N SER A 48 0.54 -13.66 7.10
CA SER A 48 0.51 -12.75 5.96
C SER A 48 -0.66 -11.75 5.96
N SER A 49 -1.56 -11.75 6.95
CA SER A 49 -2.72 -10.85 6.96
C SER A 49 -2.96 -10.03 8.23
N ARG A 50 -1.99 -10.02 9.14
CA ARG A 50 -1.94 -9.06 10.25
C ARG A 50 -0.58 -8.35 10.27
N ALA A 51 -0.21 -7.70 9.18
CA ALA A 51 0.57 -6.50 9.31
C ALA A 51 -0.31 -5.57 10.17
N HIS A 52 -0.05 -5.53 11.48
CA HIS A 52 -0.52 -4.44 12.31
C HIS A 52 -0.07 -3.18 11.59
N SER A 53 -1.01 -2.43 11.06
CA SER A 53 -0.78 -1.10 10.51
C SER A 53 -0.18 -0.30 11.67
N GLU A 54 1.15 -0.28 11.73
CA GLU A 54 1.82 0.63 12.63
C GLU A 54 1.45 2.01 12.12
N ASN A 55 0.68 2.75 12.91
CA ASN A 55 0.28 4.10 12.57
C ASN A 55 1.49 4.87 12.05
N VAL A 56 1.39 5.42 10.85
CA VAL A 56 2.45 6.27 10.30
C VAL A 56 2.55 7.50 11.19
N GLY A 57 3.65 7.62 11.90
CA GLY A 57 3.97 8.74 12.77
C GLY A 57 5.36 9.26 12.47
N VAL A 58 5.77 10.33 13.14
CA VAL A 58 7.11 10.92 13.02
C VAL A 58 8.17 9.83 13.25
N GLY A 59 9.14 9.72 12.37
CA GLY A 59 10.20 8.71 12.37
C GLY A 59 9.85 7.39 11.66
N LYS A 60 8.61 7.17 11.25
CA LYS A 60 8.19 5.97 10.52
C LYS A 60 8.28 6.15 9.01
N LYS A 61 8.53 5.07 8.29
CA LYS A 61 8.57 5.05 6.82
C LYS A 61 7.15 5.11 6.23
N ILE A 62 7.05 5.75 5.08
CA ILE A 62 5.85 5.70 4.25
C ILE A 62 5.57 4.25 3.83
N PRO A 63 4.34 3.73 4.00
CA PRO A 63 3.99 2.39 3.55
C PRO A 63 3.96 2.28 2.03
N GLN A 64 4.13 1.07 1.51
CA GLN A 64 4.00 0.81 0.08
C GLN A 64 2.52 0.79 -0.31
N PHE A 65 2.15 1.63 -1.26
CA PHE A 65 0.79 1.66 -1.82
C PHE A 65 0.80 2.03 -3.30
N SER A 66 -0.30 1.72 -3.98
CA SER A 66 -0.61 2.20 -5.32
C SER A 66 -2.07 2.59 -5.41
N VAL A 67 -2.36 3.64 -6.17
CA VAL A 67 -3.70 4.18 -6.40
C VAL A 67 -3.87 4.61 -7.85
N LYS A 68 -5.13 4.70 -8.31
CA LYS A 68 -5.48 5.38 -9.55
C LYS A 68 -5.74 6.85 -9.28
N MET A 69 -5.07 7.71 -10.03
CA MET A 69 -5.32 9.16 -9.97
C MET A 69 -6.63 9.53 -10.71
N SER A 70 -7.10 10.74 -10.49
CA SER A 70 -8.31 11.27 -11.14
C SER A 70 -8.22 11.31 -12.67
N ASP A 71 -7.01 11.45 -13.22
CA ASP A 71 -6.72 11.40 -14.65
C ASP A 71 -6.52 9.98 -15.20
N LYS A 72 -6.78 8.94 -14.38
CA LYS A 72 -6.61 7.51 -14.67
C LYS A 72 -5.16 7.01 -14.73
N SER A 73 -4.18 7.86 -14.48
CA SER A 73 -2.79 7.43 -14.34
C SER A 73 -2.57 6.57 -13.09
N ASP A 74 -1.54 5.73 -13.12
CA ASP A 74 -1.12 4.96 -11.95
C ASP A 74 -0.14 5.79 -11.11
N PHE A 75 -0.37 5.81 -9.81
CA PHE A 75 0.52 6.42 -8.84
C PHE A 75 0.91 5.39 -7.78
N SER A 76 2.16 5.36 -7.41
CA SER A 76 2.64 4.54 -6.29
C SER A 76 3.52 5.35 -5.34
N SER A 77 3.63 4.90 -4.09
CA SER A 77 4.49 5.52 -3.08
C SER A 77 5.98 5.55 -3.50
N GLN A 78 6.40 4.70 -4.43
CA GLN A 78 7.75 4.70 -4.99
C GLN A 78 8.07 5.99 -5.75
N LEU A 79 7.06 6.64 -6.35
CA LEU A 79 7.22 7.93 -7.04
C LEU A 79 7.54 9.09 -6.07
N LEU A 80 7.38 8.88 -4.77
CA LEU A 80 7.74 9.84 -3.73
C LEU A 80 9.19 9.69 -3.28
N SER A 81 9.86 8.59 -3.64
CA SER A 81 11.26 8.35 -3.28
C SER A 81 12.19 9.40 -3.89
N GLY A 82 13.11 9.93 -3.09
CA GLY A 82 14.00 11.00 -3.51
C GLY A 82 13.38 12.40 -3.49
N HIS A 83 12.11 12.51 -3.07
CA HIS A 83 11.37 13.77 -3.00
C HIS A 83 10.81 14.01 -1.60
N ARG A 84 10.89 15.26 -1.11
CA ARG A 84 10.05 15.65 0.01
C ARG A 84 8.59 15.52 -0.39
N SER A 85 7.76 14.96 0.45
CA SER A 85 6.38 14.69 0.01
C SER A 85 5.34 14.95 1.08
N ILE A 86 4.13 15.27 0.60
CA ILE A 86 2.94 15.49 1.42
C ILE A 86 1.86 14.53 0.96
N VAL A 87 1.35 13.72 1.88
CA VAL A 87 0.19 12.85 1.64
C VAL A 87 -0.95 13.33 2.52
N VAL A 88 -2.08 13.61 1.91
CA VAL A 88 -3.27 14.13 2.61
C VAL A 88 -4.44 13.19 2.40
N PHE A 89 -5.01 12.72 3.50
CA PHE A 89 -6.27 11.98 3.47
C PHE A 89 -7.44 12.93 3.67
N PHE A 90 -8.49 12.76 2.87
CA PHE A 90 -9.69 13.58 2.92
C PHE A 90 -10.97 12.77 2.66
N TYR A 91 -12.11 13.42 2.90
CA TYR A 91 -13.44 12.96 2.51
C TYR A 91 -14.25 14.15 2.03
N SER A 92 -14.88 14.06 0.86
CA SER A 92 -15.56 15.18 0.23
C SER A 92 -16.81 15.67 0.99
N GLY A 93 -17.35 14.87 1.91
CA GLY A 93 -18.44 15.26 2.80
C GLY A 93 -17.98 15.77 4.18
N CYS A 94 -16.67 15.95 4.41
CA CYS A 94 -16.15 16.37 5.70
C CYS A 94 -15.99 17.89 5.79
N GLY A 95 -16.66 18.54 6.78
CA GLY A 95 -16.59 19.98 6.98
C GLY A 95 -15.18 20.51 7.28
N ASP A 96 -14.36 19.75 8.02
CA ASP A 96 -12.97 20.12 8.30
C ASP A 96 -12.11 20.08 7.03
N CYS A 97 -12.36 19.10 6.15
CA CYS A 97 -11.70 19.04 4.84
C CYS A 97 -12.08 20.26 3.98
N HIS A 98 -13.34 20.68 4.00
CA HIS A 98 -13.78 21.87 3.28
C HIS A 98 -13.10 23.15 3.79
N ARG A 99 -12.75 23.21 5.08
CA ARG A 99 -11.99 24.36 5.63
C ARG A 99 -10.51 24.31 5.29
N TYR A 100 -9.93 23.11 5.25
CA TYR A 100 -8.49 22.93 5.06
C TYR A 100 -8.05 22.91 3.59
N LEU A 101 -8.75 22.18 2.71
CA LEU A 101 -8.33 21.98 1.31
C LEU A 101 -8.11 23.28 0.53
N PRO A 102 -8.87 24.36 0.72
CA PRO A 102 -8.57 25.66 0.08
C PRO A 102 -7.20 26.22 0.47
N THR A 103 -6.78 26.07 1.72
CA THR A 103 -5.44 26.50 2.18
C THR A 103 -4.35 25.63 1.55
N LEU A 104 -4.57 24.31 1.52
CA LEU A 104 -3.66 23.37 0.87
C LEU A 104 -3.54 23.64 -0.63
N ASN A 105 -4.64 24.01 -1.30
CA ASN A 105 -4.63 24.34 -2.72
C ASN A 105 -3.80 25.59 -3.01
N ARG A 106 -3.97 26.66 -2.24
CA ARG A 106 -3.13 27.88 -2.37
C ARG A 106 -1.65 27.56 -2.16
N PHE A 107 -1.34 26.73 -1.15
CA PHE A 107 0.04 26.28 -0.93
C PHE A 107 0.56 25.51 -2.14
N TYR A 108 -0.20 24.55 -2.68
CA TYR A 108 0.20 23.78 -3.86
C TYR A 108 0.43 24.68 -5.09
N GLU A 109 -0.46 25.64 -5.32
CA GLU A 109 -0.31 26.62 -6.40
C GLU A 109 0.96 27.48 -6.23
N SER A 110 1.29 27.86 -5.00
CA SER A 110 2.51 28.61 -4.71
C SER A 110 3.77 27.79 -5.02
N LEU A 111 3.76 26.47 -4.80
CA LEU A 111 4.86 25.57 -5.19
C LEU A 111 5.03 25.52 -6.72
N ARG A 112 3.91 25.48 -7.45
CA ARG A 112 3.92 25.45 -8.92
C ARG A 112 4.33 26.76 -9.57
N ALA A 113 4.05 27.88 -8.89
CA ALA A 113 4.42 29.22 -9.35
C ALA A 113 5.94 29.48 -9.22
N ASP A 114 6.65 28.69 -8.41
CA ASP A 114 8.10 28.80 -8.19
C ASP A 114 8.80 27.43 -8.43
N PRO A 115 8.91 27.03 -9.71
CA PRO A 115 9.46 25.70 -10.06
C PRO A 115 10.96 25.56 -9.78
N GLU A 116 11.68 26.65 -9.58
CA GLU A 116 13.10 26.66 -9.22
C GLU A 116 13.35 26.98 -7.73
N GLY A 117 12.28 27.18 -6.98
CA GLY A 117 12.33 27.58 -5.59
C GLY A 117 12.79 26.49 -4.61
N GLU A 118 12.81 26.87 -3.34
CA GLU A 118 13.23 26.01 -2.22
C GLU A 118 12.52 24.67 -2.17
N PHE A 119 11.27 24.62 -2.65
CA PHE A 119 10.38 23.44 -2.55
C PHE A 119 10.11 22.77 -3.90
N ARG A 120 10.98 22.96 -4.92
CA ARG A 120 10.80 22.41 -6.27
C ARG A 120 10.72 20.88 -6.34
N ASP A 121 11.28 20.19 -5.35
CA ASP A 121 11.29 18.74 -5.23
C ASP A 121 10.04 18.17 -4.56
N VAL A 122 9.16 19.03 -4.00
CA VAL A 122 8.01 18.58 -3.23
C VAL A 122 6.97 17.90 -4.12
N ARG A 123 6.55 16.69 -3.70
CA ARG A 123 5.43 15.95 -4.27
C ARG A 123 4.25 16.00 -3.31
N LEU A 124 3.06 16.27 -3.83
CA LEU A 124 1.84 16.32 -3.05
C LEU A 124 0.79 15.42 -3.69
N ILE A 125 0.07 14.65 -2.87
CA ILE A 125 -1.07 13.84 -3.28
C ILE A 125 -2.17 13.90 -2.23
N CYS A 126 -3.41 14.07 -2.66
CA CYS A 126 -4.61 13.90 -1.85
C CYS A 126 -5.23 12.54 -2.15
N ILE A 127 -5.55 11.75 -1.12
CA ILE A 127 -6.15 10.42 -1.27
C ILE A 127 -7.47 10.42 -0.51
N SER A 128 -8.56 10.07 -1.17
CA SER A 128 -9.85 10.01 -0.49
C SER A 128 -9.95 8.78 0.43
N ARG A 129 -10.79 8.88 1.46
CA ARG A 129 -11.14 7.79 2.37
C ARG A 129 -12.54 7.28 2.06
N ALA A 130 -12.66 6.17 1.32
CA ALA A 130 -13.93 5.52 1.02
C ALA A 130 -15.00 6.51 0.50
N ASP A 131 -14.69 7.23 -0.58
CA ASP A 131 -15.53 8.28 -1.12
C ASP A 131 -16.00 7.98 -2.55
N ASN A 132 -17.07 8.64 -2.97
CA ASN A 132 -17.60 8.51 -4.33
C ASN A 132 -16.81 9.39 -5.31
N ALA A 133 -16.27 8.77 -6.38
CA ALA A 133 -15.41 9.44 -7.35
C ALA A 133 -16.09 10.63 -8.06
N GLU A 134 -17.37 10.48 -8.43
CA GLU A 134 -18.12 11.55 -9.09
C GLU A 134 -18.39 12.71 -8.15
N ARG A 135 -18.64 12.44 -6.85
CA ARG A 135 -18.80 13.49 -5.84
C ARG A 135 -17.50 14.26 -5.63
N ILE A 136 -16.37 13.56 -5.55
CA ILE A 136 -15.05 14.20 -5.45
C ILE A 136 -14.79 15.07 -6.67
N ALA A 137 -15.02 14.54 -7.88
CA ALA A 137 -14.79 15.27 -9.13
C ALA A 137 -15.60 16.57 -9.20
N ARG A 138 -16.89 16.52 -8.80
CA ARG A 138 -17.72 17.72 -8.69
C ARG A 138 -17.16 18.72 -7.68
N TYR A 139 -16.81 18.25 -6.49
CA TYR A 139 -16.26 19.11 -5.46
C TYR A 139 -14.97 19.81 -5.91
N TRP A 140 -14.05 19.07 -6.58
CA TRP A 140 -12.82 19.65 -7.14
C TRP A 140 -13.08 20.71 -8.19
N ALA A 141 -14.04 20.43 -9.09
CA ALA A 141 -14.45 21.38 -10.14
C ALA A 141 -15.10 22.65 -9.57
N ASP A 142 -16.05 22.48 -8.64
CA ASP A 142 -16.78 23.60 -8.02
C ASP A 142 -15.85 24.49 -7.18
N ALA A 143 -14.87 23.90 -6.50
CA ALA A 143 -13.88 24.61 -5.70
C ALA A 143 -12.68 25.11 -6.51
N HIS A 144 -12.61 24.79 -7.81
CA HIS A 144 -11.48 25.12 -8.71
C HIS A 144 -10.12 24.65 -8.17
N PHE A 145 -10.07 23.44 -7.57
CA PHE A 145 -8.83 22.91 -7.04
C PHE A 145 -7.91 22.36 -8.13
N SER A 146 -6.62 22.72 -8.04
CA SER A 146 -5.53 22.17 -8.85
C SER A 146 -4.78 21.00 -8.16
N LEU A 147 -5.15 20.67 -6.93
CA LEU A 147 -4.56 19.60 -6.14
C LEU A 147 -4.66 18.24 -6.87
N PRO A 148 -3.56 17.48 -7.00
CA PRO A 148 -3.62 16.11 -7.52
C PRO A 148 -4.34 15.20 -6.50
N TYR A 149 -5.26 14.35 -6.99
CA TYR A 149 -6.00 13.48 -6.10
C TYR A 149 -6.25 12.08 -6.67
N ALA A 150 -6.34 11.11 -5.77
CA ALA A 150 -6.76 9.74 -6.04
C ALA A 150 -8.15 9.51 -5.40
N PRO A 151 -9.18 9.19 -6.19
CA PRO A 151 -10.52 8.93 -5.70
C PRO A 151 -10.65 7.47 -5.24
N GLU A 152 -10.11 7.14 -4.05
CA GLU A 152 -10.26 5.81 -3.45
C GLU A 152 -11.69 5.61 -2.93
N THR A 153 -12.33 4.52 -3.38
CA THR A 153 -13.70 4.16 -2.99
C THR A 153 -13.75 3.26 -1.75
N ASP A 154 -12.59 2.87 -1.26
CA ASP A 154 -12.42 2.07 -0.04
C ASP A 154 -11.50 2.75 0.98
N ARG A 155 -11.08 2.02 1.98
CA ARG A 155 -10.21 2.51 3.05
C ARG A 155 -8.80 1.92 3.00
N ARG A 156 -8.49 1.15 1.97
CA ARG A 156 -7.28 0.33 1.92
C ARG A 156 -5.99 1.13 2.17
N VAL A 157 -5.79 2.23 1.44
CA VAL A 157 -4.59 3.07 1.63
C VAL A 157 -4.67 3.87 2.93
N TYR A 158 -5.84 4.40 3.26
CA TYR A 158 -6.07 5.11 4.50
C TYR A 158 -5.74 4.25 5.74
N ASP A 159 -6.16 2.98 5.73
CA ASP A 159 -5.93 2.06 6.84
C ASP A 159 -4.44 1.62 6.93
N LEU A 160 -3.70 1.56 5.80
CA LEU A 160 -2.25 1.35 5.82
C LEU A 160 -1.48 2.43 6.60
N PHE A 161 -1.97 3.66 6.60
CA PHE A 161 -1.38 4.75 7.35
C PHE A 161 -1.82 4.76 8.82
N GLY A 162 -2.80 3.95 9.20
CA GLY A 162 -3.39 3.97 10.53
C GLY A 162 -4.06 5.30 10.86
N ALA A 163 -4.51 6.04 9.85
CA ALA A 163 -5.22 7.31 10.05
C ALA A 163 -6.62 7.05 10.63
N HIS A 164 -7.04 7.90 11.58
CA HIS A 164 -8.32 7.73 12.26
C HIS A 164 -9.34 8.82 11.91
N ARG A 165 -8.89 9.96 11.40
CA ARG A 165 -9.70 11.14 11.08
C ARG A 165 -9.31 11.74 9.75
N VAL A 166 -10.13 12.63 9.22
CA VAL A 166 -9.83 13.45 8.06
C VAL A 166 -10.23 14.91 8.34
N PRO A 167 -9.42 15.89 7.86
CA PRO A 167 -8.19 15.69 7.12
C PRO A 167 -7.07 15.14 8.00
N THR A 168 -6.19 14.34 7.41
CA THR A 168 -4.91 13.99 8.02
C THR A 168 -3.81 14.25 7.01
N THR A 169 -2.78 15.00 7.43
CA THR A 169 -1.64 15.37 6.58
C THR A 169 -0.37 14.77 7.13
N TYR A 170 0.37 14.10 6.27
CA TYR A 170 1.70 13.55 6.55
C TYR A 170 2.74 14.25 5.70
N VAL A 171 3.86 14.65 6.30
CA VAL A 171 5.01 15.23 5.61
C VAL A 171 6.18 14.26 5.74
N PHE A 172 6.81 13.93 4.61
CA PHE A 172 7.93 12.99 4.53
C PHE A 172 9.16 13.67 3.95
N ASP A 173 10.33 13.23 4.41
CA ASP A 173 11.61 13.57 3.80
C ASP A 173 11.85 12.77 2.49
N ALA A 174 12.97 13.08 1.83
CA ALA A 174 13.37 12.41 0.58
C ALA A 174 13.63 10.91 0.75
N GLN A 175 13.90 10.45 1.96
CA GLN A 175 14.07 9.04 2.31
C GLN A 175 12.74 8.35 2.64
N GLY A 176 11.61 9.08 2.57
CA GLY A 176 10.29 8.59 2.89
C GLY A 176 10.05 8.41 4.40
N VAL A 177 10.81 9.08 5.26
CA VAL A 177 10.57 9.10 6.72
C VAL A 177 9.63 10.25 7.05
N CYS A 178 8.58 9.96 7.81
CA CYS A 178 7.63 10.98 8.28
C CYS A 178 8.31 11.95 9.24
N VAL A 179 8.22 13.24 8.95
CA VAL A 179 8.81 14.32 9.78
C VAL A 179 7.75 15.15 10.49
N ALA A 180 6.50 15.11 10.03
CA ALA A 180 5.37 15.77 10.68
C ALA A 180 4.05 15.10 10.32
N THR A 181 3.10 15.15 11.26
CA THR A 181 1.71 14.72 11.07
C THR A 181 0.77 15.78 11.64
N TYR A 182 -0.35 16.00 10.94
CA TYR A 182 -1.39 16.94 11.34
C TYR A 182 -2.75 16.29 11.17
N GLY A 183 -3.64 16.52 12.10
CA GLY A 183 -5.02 16.00 12.08
C GLY A 183 -6.05 17.10 11.83
N ASP A 184 -7.31 16.73 12.01
CA ASP A 184 -8.48 17.62 11.86
C ASP A 184 -8.46 18.84 12.80
N SER A 185 -8.01 18.64 14.05
CA SER A 185 -7.97 19.70 15.07
C SER A 185 -6.76 20.64 14.96
N ASN A 186 -5.75 20.25 14.18
CA ASN A 186 -4.52 21.00 13.97
C ASN A 186 -4.07 20.94 12.51
N ALA A 187 -5.03 21.06 11.58
CA ALA A 187 -4.72 21.11 10.14
C ALA A 187 -3.75 22.27 9.86
N PRO A 188 -2.63 22.03 9.16
CA PRO A 188 -1.54 22.99 9.08
C PRO A 188 -1.87 24.14 8.16
N ASP A 189 -1.40 25.32 8.50
CA ASP A 189 -1.36 26.45 7.59
C ASP A 189 -0.16 26.34 6.62
N GLU A 190 -0.03 27.31 5.70
CA GLU A 190 1.04 27.34 4.72
C GLU A 190 2.43 27.48 5.38
N ALA A 191 2.56 28.28 6.44
CA ALA A 191 3.82 28.49 7.14
C ALA A 191 4.26 27.20 7.86
N GLU A 192 3.32 26.50 8.48
CA GLU A 192 3.56 25.21 9.14
C GLU A 192 4.00 24.14 8.14
N LEU A 193 3.36 24.06 6.96
CA LEU A 193 3.77 23.14 5.88
C LEU A 193 5.20 23.45 5.40
N ARG A 194 5.54 24.72 5.15
CA ARG A 194 6.90 25.14 4.76
C ARG A 194 7.92 24.79 5.85
N ASN A 195 7.59 25.02 7.12
CA ASN A 195 8.47 24.69 8.24
C ASN A 195 8.68 23.18 8.37
N ALA A 196 7.65 22.38 8.18
CA ALA A 196 7.77 20.91 8.17
C ALA A 196 8.67 20.43 7.01
N LEU A 197 8.49 20.98 5.82
CA LEU A 197 9.30 20.66 4.64
C LEU A 197 10.79 21.08 4.78
N ARG A 198 11.08 22.15 5.51
CA ARG A 198 12.47 22.53 5.82
C ARG A 198 13.16 21.55 6.77
N LYS A 199 12.39 20.89 7.64
CA LYS A 199 12.89 19.82 8.52
C LYS A 199 13.08 18.50 7.76
N ALA A 200 12.41 18.32 6.63
CA ALA A 200 12.44 17.15 5.77
C ALA A 200 13.66 17.17 4.81
N LYS A 201 14.86 17.27 5.36
CA LYS A 201 16.12 17.36 4.59
C LYS A 201 16.71 15.99 4.31
#